data_5a0e1978968cd1adcfc3d9a76393b5dc
#
_entry.id   5a0e1978968cd1adcfc3d9a76393b5dc
#
_cell.length_a   1.000
_cell.length_b   1.000
_cell.length_c   1.000
_cell.angle_alpha   90.00
_cell.angle_beta   90.00
_cell.angle_gamma   90.00
#
_symmetry.space_group_name_H-M   'P 1'
#
loop_
_entity.id
_entity.type
_entity.pdbx_description
1 polymer ?
#
loop_
_entity_poly.entity_id
_entity_poly.type
_entity_poly.pdbx_seq_one_letter_code
_entity_poly.pdbx_strand_id
1 'polypeptide(L)'
;LEAIRRGERLAPAAVRKLGEKQPAEFFGTIVEALADSFDPAEAQAYEQLMRAWIPQPSRTRPVVPERVETVCVLSRVTLGADIKITSIVLDAMKKRFPAAAIVLVGNRKSAELFATDSRISHHAAEYPRSGPVSLRLQFAHDLRRQLEKTNRIVVDPDSRITQLGLIPLCGPEHYFHFRSRTADSSGNLTGLTLDWLLEMFGEAGEAYIAPDPVPIEGDSPRVAVSLGVGGNESKRVQGGFERQIIRALGERFQTVWIDRGAGGEEALRVTAAAEASGCIGRVRFWEGSFAGFASIIAQSDLYAGYDSAGQHAAAASGTPLISVFAGAPSDRFLLRWSPQGPGPIRIIEANSLSAEASLEQFLSAPGLAHRPPAPIQ
;
A
#
# COMPACT_ATOMS: atom_id res chain seq x y z
N LEU A 1 10.49 3.51 22.10
CA LEU A 1 10.34 2.24 21.37
C LEU A 1 11.12 1.12 22.05
N GLU A 2 12.43 1.30 22.29
CA GLU A 2 13.27 0.25 22.92
C GLU A 2 12.76 -0.18 24.30
N ALA A 3 12.30 0.75 25.14
CA ALA A 3 11.69 0.43 26.43
C ALA A 3 10.47 -0.48 26.27
N ILE A 4 9.62 -0.18 25.28
CA ILE A 4 8.44 -1.01 24.96
C ILE A 4 8.88 -2.41 24.49
N ARG A 5 9.89 -2.49 23.64
CA ARG A 5 10.45 -3.78 23.15
C ARG A 5 11.05 -4.62 24.26
N ARG A 6 11.60 -3.98 25.29
CA ARG A 6 12.06 -4.67 26.53
C ARG A 6 10.91 -5.09 27.44
N GLY A 7 9.66 -4.82 27.11
CA GLY A 7 8.48 -5.15 27.92
C GLY A 7 8.20 -4.17 29.07
N GLU A 8 8.87 -3.00 29.05
CA GLU A 8 8.65 -1.96 30.08
C GLU A 8 7.25 -1.33 29.91
N ARG A 9 6.52 -1.21 30.99
CA ARG A 9 5.22 -0.53 30.99
C ARG A 9 5.43 0.96 31.16
N LEU A 10 5.07 1.72 30.13
CA LEU A 10 5.07 3.18 30.21
C LEU A 10 3.85 3.67 31.02
N ALA A 11 4.06 4.70 31.85
CA ALA A 11 2.97 5.32 32.59
C ALA A 11 1.92 5.92 31.62
N PRO A 12 0.61 5.64 31.77
CA PRO A 12 -0.41 6.14 30.86
C PRO A 12 -0.41 7.66 30.65
N ALA A 13 -0.06 8.42 31.70
CA ALA A 13 0.05 9.88 31.61
C ALA A 13 1.20 10.33 30.70
N ALA A 14 2.36 9.62 30.72
CA ALA A 14 3.49 9.90 29.84
C ALA A 14 3.15 9.57 28.40
N VAL A 15 2.49 8.44 28.16
CA VAL A 15 2.02 8.01 26.84
C VAL A 15 1.04 9.03 26.26
N ARG A 16 0.04 9.46 27.05
CA ARG A 16 -0.90 10.52 26.63
C ARG A 16 -0.19 11.82 26.31
N LYS A 17 0.74 12.27 27.16
CA LYS A 17 1.50 13.48 26.91
C LYS A 17 2.26 13.41 25.58
N LEU A 18 2.87 12.28 25.28
CA LEU A 18 3.60 12.06 24.03
C LEU A 18 2.66 12.11 22.81
N GLY A 19 1.57 11.34 22.82
CA GLY A 19 0.62 11.28 21.71
C GLY A 19 -0.15 12.59 21.45
N GLU A 20 -0.30 13.46 22.47
CA GLU A 20 -0.98 14.75 22.32
C GLU A 20 -0.01 15.90 22.02
N LYS A 21 1.20 15.88 22.55
CA LYS A 21 2.17 16.99 22.44
C LYS A 21 3.24 16.79 21.39
N GLN A 22 3.54 15.55 21.04
CA GLN A 22 4.58 15.15 20.09
C GLN A 22 4.06 14.07 19.13
N PRO A 23 2.93 14.34 18.41
CA PRO A 23 2.26 13.31 17.61
C PRO A 23 3.12 12.80 16.45
N ALA A 24 3.98 13.62 15.86
CA ALA A 24 4.86 13.20 14.77
C ALA A 24 5.84 12.11 15.23
N GLU A 25 6.52 12.34 16.35
CA GLU A 25 7.45 11.38 16.97
C GLU A 25 6.71 10.15 17.50
N PHE A 26 5.53 10.35 18.12
CA PHE A 26 4.74 9.25 18.64
C PHE A 26 4.31 8.29 17.52
N PHE A 27 3.74 8.82 16.45
CA PHE A 27 3.30 7.99 15.32
C PHE A 27 4.47 7.47 14.49
N GLY A 28 5.39 8.33 14.07
CA GLY A 28 6.49 7.94 13.18
C GLY A 28 7.50 6.99 13.84
N THR A 29 7.87 7.24 15.10
CA THR A 29 8.91 6.45 15.76
C THR A 29 8.38 5.25 16.53
N ILE A 30 7.17 5.33 17.10
CA ILE A 30 6.65 4.28 17.99
C ILE A 30 5.53 3.49 17.31
N VAL A 31 4.44 4.17 16.95
CA VAL A 31 3.23 3.49 16.46
C VAL A 31 3.48 2.77 15.15
N GLU A 32 4.13 3.43 14.18
CA GLU A 32 4.42 2.83 12.88
C GLU A 32 5.43 1.69 12.99
N ALA A 33 6.46 1.86 13.81
CA ALA A 33 7.44 0.79 14.03
C ALA A 33 6.82 -0.46 14.65
N LEU A 34 5.93 -0.31 15.64
CA LEU A 34 5.21 -1.44 16.26
C LEU A 34 4.18 -2.06 15.31
N ALA A 35 3.47 -1.24 14.53
CA ALA A 35 2.41 -1.71 13.65
C ALA A 35 2.94 -2.39 12.38
N ASP A 36 4.07 -1.92 11.84
CA ASP A 36 4.59 -2.38 10.55
C ASP A 36 5.72 -3.42 10.70
N SER A 37 6.05 -3.83 11.92
CA SER A 37 6.93 -4.98 12.20
C SER A 37 6.28 -6.32 11.82
N PHE A 38 4.95 -6.39 11.86
CA PHE A 38 4.16 -7.62 11.74
C PHE A 38 4.50 -8.69 12.80
N ASP A 39 5.13 -8.27 13.89
CA ASP A 39 5.41 -9.11 15.03
C ASP A 39 4.21 -9.13 15.99
N PRO A 40 3.68 -10.32 16.40
CA PRO A 40 2.52 -10.40 17.29
C PRO A 40 2.73 -9.74 18.65
N ALA A 41 3.95 -9.79 19.21
CA ALA A 41 4.25 -9.16 20.49
C ALA A 41 4.29 -7.62 20.35
N GLU A 42 4.84 -7.09 19.28
CA GLU A 42 4.84 -5.66 18.98
C GLU A 42 3.41 -5.15 18.68
N ALA A 43 2.60 -5.91 17.97
CA ALA A 43 1.19 -5.58 17.76
C ALA A 43 0.40 -5.57 19.10
N GLN A 44 0.69 -6.50 20.01
CA GLN A 44 0.12 -6.47 21.35
C GLN A 44 0.59 -5.25 22.16
N ALA A 45 1.87 -4.89 22.03
CA ALA A 45 2.42 -3.69 22.68
C ALA A 45 1.74 -2.42 22.16
N TYR A 46 1.46 -2.34 20.84
CA TYR A 46 0.64 -1.27 20.26
C TYR A 46 -0.75 -1.21 20.88
N GLU A 47 -1.47 -2.33 20.98
CA GLU A 47 -2.79 -2.38 21.62
C GLU A 47 -2.73 -1.87 23.08
N GLN A 48 -1.72 -2.28 23.84
CA GLN A 48 -1.51 -1.83 25.22
C GLN A 48 -1.24 -0.33 25.31
N LEU A 49 -0.43 0.19 24.40
CA LEU A 49 -0.11 1.63 24.33
C LEU A 49 -1.38 2.45 24.08
N MET A 50 -2.21 2.01 23.14
CA MET A 50 -3.44 2.71 22.76
C MET A 50 -4.53 2.66 23.86
N ARG A 51 -4.43 1.78 24.84
CA ARG A 51 -5.32 1.76 26.02
C ARG A 51 -5.27 3.04 26.86
N ALA A 52 -4.26 3.88 26.67
CA ALA A 52 -4.23 5.20 27.28
C ALA A 52 -5.43 6.07 26.84
N TRP A 53 -6.02 5.79 25.67
CA TRP A 53 -7.15 6.55 25.11
C TRP A 53 -8.38 5.69 24.80
N ILE A 54 -8.16 4.42 24.42
CA ILE A 54 -9.22 3.54 23.91
C ILE A 54 -9.48 2.43 24.94
N PRO A 55 -10.71 2.30 25.46
CA PRO A 55 -11.09 1.15 26.26
C PRO A 55 -10.91 -0.15 25.48
N GLN A 56 -10.75 -1.27 26.17
CA GLN A 56 -10.64 -2.55 25.53
C GLN A 56 -11.90 -2.84 24.69
N PRO A 57 -11.78 -3.05 23.36
CA PRO A 57 -12.94 -3.32 22.53
C PRO A 57 -13.59 -4.65 22.91
N SER A 58 -14.90 -4.74 22.79
CA SER A 58 -15.62 -6.01 22.89
C SER A 58 -15.15 -6.93 21.76
N ARG A 59 -14.74 -8.15 22.11
CA ARG A 59 -14.30 -9.19 21.14
C ARG A 59 -15.48 -10.11 20.78
N THR A 60 -16.53 -9.54 20.23
CA THR A 60 -17.63 -10.32 19.69
C THR A 60 -17.25 -10.83 18.32
N ARG A 61 -17.49 -12.11 18.05
CA ARG A 61 -17.30 -12.65 16.69
C ARG A 61 -18.42 -12.12 15.80
N PRO A 62 -18.10 -11.43 14.69
CA PRO A 62 -19.13 -10.93 13.80
C PRO A 62 -19.83 -12.08 13.08
N VAL A 63 -21.09 -11.85 12.72
CA VAL A 63 -21.91 -12.80 11.96
C VAL A 63 -22.45 -12.10 10.72
N VAL A 64 -22.32 -12.74 9.57
CA VAL A 64 -22.88 -12.20 8.32
C VAL A 64 -24.41 -12.21 8.44
N PRO A 65 -25.11 -11.05 8.36
CA PRO A 65 -26.55 -10.98 8.45
C PRO A 65 -27.19 -11.66 7.23
N GLU A 66 -28.43 -12.16 7.41
CA GLU A 66 -29.23 -12.72 6.30
C GLU A 66 -29.45 -11.71 5.17
N ARG A 67 -29.62 -10.44 5.53
CA ARG A 67 -29.81 -9.34 4.58
C ARG A 67 -28.73 -8.28 4.78
N VAL A 68 -27.95 -8.06 3.72
CA VAL A 68 -26.95 -7.00 3.63
C VAL A 68 -27.33 -6.08 2.47
N GLU A 69 -27.60 -4.81 2.77
CA GLU A 69 -27.92 -3.79 1.76
C GLU A 69 -26.71 -2.95 1.39
N THR A 70 -25.78 -2.79 2.35
CA THR A 70 -24.58 -2.00 2.13
C THR A 70 -23.37 -2.67 2.79
N VAL A 71 -22.29 -2.77 2.04
CA VAL A 71 -20.97 -3.18 2.52
C VAL A 71 -20.04 -1.98 2.48
N CYS A 72 -19.58 -1.51 3.63
CA CYS A 72 -18.56 -0.47 3.73
C CYS A 72 -17.20 -1.12 3.89
N VAL A 73 -16.31 -0.97 2.90
CA VAL A 73 -14.93 -1.43 2.96
C VAL A 73 -14.02 -0.25 3.26
N LEU A 74 -13.22 -0.35 4.31
CA LEU A 74 -12.34 0.74 4.70
C LEU A 74 -11.05 0.72 3.88
N SER A 75 -10.60 1.90 3.44
CA SER A 75 -9.25 2.09 2.92
C SER A 75 -8.22 1.85 4.02
N ARG A 76 -7.07 1.28 3.68
CA ARG A 76 -5.91 1.18 4.60
C ARG A 76 -5.13 2.49 4.71
N VAL A 77 -5.59 3.54 4.02
CA VAL A 77 -5.02 4.90 4.02
C VAL A 77 -3.72 5.03 3.21
N THR A 78 -3.12 3.94 2.75
CA THR A 78 -1.94 3.95 1.88
C THR A 78 -2.25 3.26 0.56
N LEU A 79 -1.88 3.88 -0.57
CA LEU A 79 -2.26 3.41 -1.92
C LEU A 79 -1.79 1.98 -2.21
N GLY A 80 -0.54 1.65 -1.85
CA GLY A 80 -0.03 0.29 -2.04
C GLY A 80 -0.82 -0.76 -1.28
N ALA A 81 -1.23 -0.46 -0.04
CA ALA A 81 -2.06 -1.35 0.76
C ALA A 81 -3.51 -1.42 0.24
N ASP A 82 -4.03 -0.32 -0.31
CA ASP A 82 -5.36 -0.32 -0.93
C ASP A 82 -5.39 -1.20 -2.18
N ILE A 83 -4.31 -1.21 -2.97
CA ILE A 83 -4.22 -2.10 -4.14
C ILE A 83 -4.01 -3.55 -3.69
N LYS A 84 -3.06 -3.79 -2.77
CA LYS A 84 -2.66 -5.15 -2.39
C LYS A 84 -3.69 -5.90 -1.54
N ILE A 85 -4.51 -5.18 -0.76
CA ILE A 85 -5.42 -5.76 0.24
C ILE A 85 -6.85 -5.26 0.05
N THR A 86 -7.08 -3.94 0.07
CA THR A 86 -8.44 -3.39 0.00
C THR A 86 -9.13 -3.76 -1.30
N SER A 87 -8.42 -3.81 -2.43
CA SER A 87 -8.97 -4.23 -3.71
C SER A 87 -9.49 -5.67 -3.70
N ILE A 88 -8.73 -6.58 -3.08
CA ILE A 88 -9.14 -7.99 -2.92
C ILE A 88 -10.43 -8.09 -2.10
N VAL A 89 -10.51 -7.31 -1.02
CA VAL A 89 -11.72 -7.24 -0.19
C VAL A 89 -12.90 -6.68 -0.99
N LEU A 90 -12.70 -5.60 -1.75
CA LEU A 90 -13.73 -5.01 -2.61
C LEU A 90 -14.26 -6.03 -3.64
N ASP A 91 -13.36 -6.76 -4.28
CA ASP A 91 -13.72 -7.76 -5.28
C ASP A 91 -14.50 -8.93 -4.65
N ALA A 92 -14.05 -9.46 -3.53
CA ALA A 92 -14.74 -10.50 -2.79
C ALA A 92 -16.14 -10.05 -2.32
N MET A 93 -16.26 -8.81 -1.85
CA MET A 93 -17.57 -8.28 -1.40
C MET A 93 -18.53 -8.08 -2.57
N LYS A 94 -18.06 -7.67 -3.76
CA LYS A 94 -18.89 -7.62 -4.96
C LYS A 94 -19.45 -8.99 -5.35
N LYS A 95 -18.63 -10.04 -5.28
CA LYS A 95 -18.99 -11.42 -5.57
C LYS A 95 -19.97 -11.98 -4.52
N ARG A 96 -19.66 -11.78 -3.24
CA ARG A 96 -20.46 -12.31 -2.12
C ARG A 96 -21.81 -11.63 -1.96
N PHE A 97 -21.90 -10.33 -2.28
CA PHE A 97 -23.09 -9.51 -2.11
C PHE A 97 -23.47 -8.79 -3.41
N PRO A 98 -23.90 -9.53 -4.45
CA PRO A 98 -24.15 -8.96 -5.80
C PRO A 98 -25.25 -7.89 -5.81
N ALA A 99 -26.18 -7.94 -4.88
CA ALA A 99 -27.29 -6.97 -4.77
C ALA A 99 -27.01 -5.81 -3.81
N ALA A 100 -25.95 -5.88 -2.99
CA ALA A 100 -25.62 -4.83 -2.04
C ALA A 100 -24.86 -3.66 -2.71
N ALA A 101 -25.03 -2.46 -2.16
CA ALA A 101 -24.17 -1.34 -2.49
C ALA A 101 -22.78 -1.57 -1.84
N ILE A 102 -21.72 -1.51 -2.64
CA ILE A 102 -20.35 -1.62 -2.16
C ILE A 102 -19.77 -0.20 -2.06
N VAL A 103 -19.34 0.19 -0.87
CA VAL A 103 -18.87 1.54 -0.56
C VAL A 103 -17.43 1.49 -0.08
N LEU A 104 -16.52 2.07 -0.85
CA LEU A 104 -15.16 2.33 -0.36
C LEU A 104 -15.17 3.56 0.55
N VAL A 105 -14.75 3.39 1.80
CA VAL A 105 -14.63 4.46 2.78
C VAL A 105 -13.15 4.86 2.90
N GLY A 106 -12.81 6.02 2.40
CA GLY A 106 -11.40 6.46 2.35
C GLY A 106 -11.21 7.83 1.76
N ASN A 107 -9.96 8.21 1.54
CA ASN A 107 -9.63 9.48 0.90
C ASN A 107 -9.83 9.43 -0.62
N ARG A 108 -9.81 10.60 -1.24
CA ARG A 108 -9.98 10.75 -2.69
C ARG A 108 -8.95 9.92 -3.49
N LYS A 109 -7.68 9.88 -3.06
CA LYS A 109 -6.63 9.14 -3.79
C LYS A 109 -6.90 7.64 -3.84
N SER A 110 -7.49 7.06 -2.76
CA SER A 110 -7.92 5.66 -2.74
C SER A 110 -9.11 5.43 -3.69
N ALA A 111 -10.06 6.37 -3.75
CA ALA A 111 -11.20 6.27 -4.66
C ALA A 111 -10.79 6.33 -6.14
N GLU A 112 -9.84 7.17 -6.49
CA GLU A 112 -9.32 7.30 -7.86
C GLU A 112 -8.72 6.00 -8.41
N LEU A 113 -8.28 5.06 -7.55
CA LEU A 113 -7.81 3.73 -7.96
C LEU A 113 -8.91 2.84 -8.55
N PHE A 114 -10.18 3.14 -8.27
CA PHE A 114 -11.35 2.34 -8.66
C PHE A 114 -12.41 3.18 -9.41
N ALA A 115 -12.00 4.31 -9.98
CA ALA A 115 -12.91 5.31 -10.56
C ALA A 115 -13.83 4.76 -11.67
N THR A 116 -13.37 3.79 -12.45
CA THR A 116 -14.16 3.16 -13.52
C THR A 116 -14.94 1.92 -13.09
N ASP A 117 -14.81 1.47 -11.84
CA ASP A 117 -15.61 0.36 -11.31
C ASP A 117 -16.99 0.87 -10.88
N SER A 118 -17.98 0.72 -11.74
CA SER A 118 -19.36 1.19 -11.50
C SER A 118 -20.06 0.51 -10.31
N ARG A 119 -19.51 -0.59 -9.78
CA ARG A 119 -20.02 -1.29 -8.60
C ARG A 119 -19.53 -0.66 -7.30
N ILE A 120 -18.52 0.22 -7.35
CA ILE A 120 -17.94 0.87 -6.18
C ILE A 120 -18.44 2.30 -6.10
N SER A 121 -19.09 2.63 -4.99
CA SER A 121 -19.33 4.02 -4.59
C SER A 121 -18.30 4.47 -3.55
N HIS A 122 -18.10 5.77 -3.43
CA HIS A 122 -17.10 6.33 -2.52
C HIS A 122 -17.76 7.14 -1.40
N HIS A 123 -17.38 6.85 -0.15
CA HIS A 123 -17.65 7.68 1.02
C HIS A 123 -16.35 8.37 1.44
N ALA A 124 -16.30 9.68 1.26
CA ALA A 124 -15.10 10.47 1.56
C ALA A 124 -14.79 10.46 3.06
N ALA A 125 -13.57 10.04 3.40
CA ALA A 125 -13.06 9.94 4.76
C ALA A 125 -11.58 10.33 4.77
N GLU A 126 -11.31 11.61 4.99
CA GLU A 126 -9.94 12.17 5.02
C GLU A 126 -9.31 11.94 6.39
N TYR A 127 -8.64 10.80 6.53
CA TYR A 127 -7.97 10.43 7.79
C TYR A 127 -6.86 11.43 8.14
N PRO A 128 -6.86 12.02 9.36
CA PRO A 128 -5.86 12.98 9.79
C PRO A 128 -4.53 12.29 10.06
N ARG A 129 -3.63 12.25 9.06
CA ARG A 129 -2.29 11.64 9.18
C ARG A 129 -1.36 12.41 10.11
N SER A 130 -1.57 13.71 10.24
CA SER A 130 -0.90 14.58 11.22
C SER A 130 -1.84 14.89 12.39
N GLY A 131 -1.27 15.39 13.46
CA GLY A 131 -2.04 15.80 14.64
C GLY A 131 -2.11 14.74 15.75
N PRO A 132 -2.67 15.14 16.91
CA PRO A 132 -2.70 14.35 18.12
C PRO A 132 -3.59 13.11 18.00
N VAL A 133 -3.42 12.18 18.94
CA VAL A 133 -4.24 10.96 19.00
C VAL A 133 -5.73 11.31 19.17
N SER A 134 -6.06 12.28 20.01
CA SER A 134 -7.44 12.75 20.22
C SER A 134 -8.16 13.14 18.94
N LEU A 135 -7.48 13.82 18.01
CA LEU A 135 -8.05 14.18 16.70
C LEU A 135 -8.40 12.95 15.86
N ARG A 136 -7.51 11.96 15.86
CA ARG A 136 -7.74 10.70 15.11
C ARG A 136 -8.88 9.88 15.70
N LEU A 137 -9.02 9.88 17.03
CA LEU A 137 -10.14 9.22 17.71
C LEU A 137 -11.46 9.94 17.43
N GLN A 138 -11.47 11.27 17.50
CA GLN A 138 -12.66 12.06 17.16
C GLN A 138 -13.11 11.77 15.73
N PHE A 139 -12.19 11.76 14.77
CA PHE A 139 -12.47 11.39 13.39
C PHE A 139 -13.14 10.01 13.27
N ALA A 140 -12.60 8.99 13.95
CA ALA A 140 -13.18 7.65 13.93
C ALA A 140 -14.59 7.60 14.54
N HIS A 141 -14.82 8.31 15.65
CA HIS A 141 -16.13 8.42 16.28
C HIS A 141 -17.15 9.15 15.40
N ASP A 142 -16.74 10.22 14.71
CA ASP A 142 -17.61 10.95 13.79
C ASP A 142 -17.99 10.09 12.58
N LEU A 143 -17.02 9.37 12.03
CA LEU A 143 -17.24 8.43 10.94
C LEU A 143 -18.16 7.28 11.36
N ARG A 144 -18.00 6.75 12.57
CA ARG A 144 -18.91 5.74 13.11
C ARG A 144 -20.37 6.21 13.07
N ARG A 145 -20.65 7.44 13.54
CA ARG A 145 -22.02 8.00 13.51
C ARG A 145 -22.61 8.09 12.09
N GLN A 146 -21.76 8.29 11.07
CA GLN A 146 -22.18 8.34 9.68
C GLN A 146 -22.44 6.95 9.10
N LEU A 147 -21.67 5.94 9.55
CA LEU A 147 -21.71 4.60 9.00
C LEU A 147 -22.67 3.66 9.75
N GLU A 148 -23.02 3.92 11.00
CA GLU A 148 -23.88 3.06 11.81
C GLU A 148 -25.34 3.14 11.32
N LYS A 149 -25.75 2.12 10.53
CA LYS A 149 -27.11 1.97 9.98
C LYS A 149 -27.50 0.48 9.96
N THR A 150 -28.80 0.23 9.94
CA THR A 150 -29.34 -1.13 9.78
C THR A 150 -28.97 -1.76 8.43
N ASN A 151 -28.89 -3.08 8.35
CA ASN A 151 -28.55 -3.86 7.14
C ASN A 151 -27.21 -3.48 6.50
N ARG A 152 -26.28 -2.96 7.32
CA ARG A 152 -24.93 -2.57 6.90
C ARG A 152 -23.89 -3.38 7.63
N ILE A 153 -22.87 -3.81 6.89
CA ILE A 153 -21.64 -4.36 7.49
C ILE A 153 -20.46 -3.44 7.17
N VAL A 154 -19.47 -3.43 8.07
CA VAL A 154 -18.20 -2.74 7.86
C VAL A 154 -17.10 -3.79 7.81
N VAL A 155 -16.34 -3.77 6.73
CA VAL A 155 -15.20 -4.64 6.49
C VAL A 155 -13.93 -3.79 6.62
N ASP A 156 -13.15 -4.07 7.63
CA ASP A 156 -11.92 -3.35 7.96
C ASP A 156 -10.70 -4.22 7.64
N PRO A 157 -9.97 -3.89 6.58
CA PRO A 157 -8.75 -4.61 6.20
C PRO A 157 -7.54 -4.21 7.06
N ASP A 158 -7.72 -3.93 8.35
CA ASP A 158 -6.69 -3.44 9.29
C ASP A 158 -6.32 -1.97 9.04
N SER A 159 -7.33 -1.11 8.97
CA SER A 159 -7.22 0.29 8.63
C SER A 159 -6.66 1.15 9.77
N ARG A 160 -5.87 2.16 9.43
CA ARG A 160 -5.48 3.21 10.39
C ARG A 160 -6.65 4.11 10.79
N ILE A 161 -7.72 4.16 10.01
CA ILE A 161 -8.97 4.87 10.34
C ILE A 161 -9.52 4.41 11.69
N THR A 162 -9.46 3.13 11.96
CA THR A 162 -9.97 2.47 13.16
C THR A 162 -8.92 2.26 14.24
N GLN A 163 -7.75 2.84 14.08
CA GLN A 163 -6.57 2.54 14.88
C GLN A 163 -6.29 1.03 14.91
N LEU A 164 -6.25 0.42 13.71
CA LEU A 164 -6.01 -1.02 13.51
C LEU A 164 -7.05 -1.89 14.24
N GLY A 165 -8.33 -1.57 14.04
CA GLY A 165 -9.46 -2.32 14.59
C GLY A 165 -9.79 -2.05 16.04
N LEU A 166 -9.11 -1.11 16.72
CA LEU A 166 -9.41 -0.79 18.11
C LEU A 166 -10.69 0.04 18.28
N ILE A 167 -11.14 0.72 17.22
CA ILE A 167 -12.38 1.52 17.23
C ILE A 167 -13.31 0.98 16.14
N PRO A 168 -14.20 0.03 16.44
CA PRO A 168 -15.21 -0.45 15.51
C PRO A 168 -16.12 0.69 15.03
N LEU A 169 -16.39 0.75 13.70
CA LEU A 169 -17.22 1.80 13.11
C LEU A 169 -18.71 1.43 13.02
N CYS A 170 -19.11 0.29 13.57
CA CYS A 170 -20.50 -0.14 13.76
C CYS A 170 -20.61 -1.08 14.94
N GLY A 171 -21.78 -1.67 15.16
CA GLY A 171 -21.95 -2.73 16.17
C GLY A 171 -20.97 -3.88 15.96
N PRO A 172 -20.40 -4.45 17.04
CA PRO A 172 -19.32 -5.44 16.92
C PRO A 172 -19.76 -6.72 16.16
N GLU A 173 -21.06 -7.01 16.14
CA GLU A 173 -21.65 -8.13 15.40
C GLU A 173 -21.64 -7.94 13.88
N HIS A 174 -21.50 -6.71 13.39
CA HIS A 174 -21.46 -6.35 11.97
C HIS A 174 -20.12 -5.76 11.53
N TYR A 175 -19.11 -5.81 12.41
CA TYR A 175 -17.77 -5.28 12.16
C TYR A 175 -16.77 -6.41 11.91
N PHE A 176 -16.32 -6.55 10.67
CA PHE A 176 -15.42 -7.60 10.21
C PHE A 176 -14.01 -7.03 10.10
N HIS A 177 -13.15 -7.35 11.06
CA HIS A 177 -11.77 -6.86 11.11
C HIS A 177 -10.76 -7.94 10.73
N PHE A 178 -10.00 -7.68 9.66
CA PHE A 178 -8.86 -8.51 9.26
C PHE A 178 -7.63 -8.12 10.06
N ARG A 179 -7.21 -8.94 11.00
CA ARG A 179 -6.05 -8.66 11.86
C ARG A 179 -4.74 -9.01 11.16
N SER A 180 -4.42 -8.30 10.08
CA SER A 180 -3.29 -8.63 9.19
C SER A 180 -1.93 -8.57 9.89
N ARG A 181 -1.78 -7.70 10.89
CA ARG A 181 -0.52 -7.49 11.62
C ARG A 181 -0.25 -8.52 12.71
N THR A 182 -1.30 -9.17 13.21
CA THR A 182 -1.19 -10.18 14.27
C THR A 182 -1.32 -11.61 13.79
N ALA A 183 -1.56 -11.81 12.49
CA ALA A 183 -1.63 -13.16 11.94
C ALA A 183 -0.28 -13.87 12.13
N ASP A 184 -0.30 -14.98 12.86
CA ASP A 184 0.88 -15.75 13.23
C ASP A 184 1.44 -16.61 12.10
N SER A 185 0.84 -16.53 10.92
CA SER A 185 1.28 -17.25 9.74
C SER A 185 2.48 -16.58 9.06
N SER A 186 3.32 -17.38 8.42
CA SER A 186 4.46 -16.92 7.60
C SER A 186 4.06 -16.44 6.20
N GLY A 187 2.78 -16.13 5.95
CA GLY A 187 2.26 -15.84 4.61
C GLY A 187 2.46 -14.40 4.14
N ASN A 188 2.35 -14.20 2.83
CA ASN A 188 2.20 -12.90 2.19
C ASN A 188 0.82 -12.30 2.51
N LEU A 189 0.71 -10.97 2.55
CA LEU A 189 -0.56 -10.28 2.88
C LEU A 189 -1.70 -10.61 1.91
N THR A 190 -1.42 -10.85 0.64
CA THR A 190 -2.42 -11.29 -0.34
C THR A 190 -3.02 -12.64 0.07
N GLY A 191 -2.18 -13.66 0.32
CA GLY A 191 -2.64 -14.99 0.74
C GLY A 191 -3.42 -14.94 2.05
N LEU A 192 -2.91 -14.21 3.04
CA LEU A 192 -3.59 -14.04 4.33
C LEU A 192 -4.95 -13.34 4.20
N THR A 193 -5.07 -12.39 3.27
CA THR A 193 -6.36 -11.73 2.98
C THR A 193 -7.36 -12.72 2.39
N LEU A 194 -6.91 -13.55 1.45
CA LEU A 194 -7.75 -14.59 0.83
C LEU A 194 -8.22 -15.62 1.84
N ASP A 195 -7.32 -16.14 2.68
CA ASP A 195 -7.65 -17.11 3.73
C ASP A 195 -8.70 -16.53 4.69
N TRP A 196 -8.51 -15.29 5.13
CA TRP A 196 -9.46 -14.61 5.99
C TRP A 196 -10.82 -14.38 5.33
N LEU A 197 -10.85 -14.00 4.05
CA LEU A 197 -12.09 -13.79 3.29
C LEU A 197 -12.87 -15.11 3.12
N LEU A 198 -12.17 -16.19 2.81
CA LEU A 198 -12.78 -17.52 2.71
C LEU A 198 -13.36 -17.97 4.07
N GLU A 199 -12.63 -17.77 5.17
CA GLU A 199 -13.11 -18.10 6.52
C GLU A 199 -14.35 -17.30 6.91
N MET A 200 -14.35 -15.98 6.65
CA MET A 200 -15.39 -15.09 7.13
C MET A 200 -16.61 -15.01 6.23
N PHE A 201 -16.42 -15.09 4.91
CA PHE A 201 -17.46 -14.84 3.91
C PHE A 201 -17.69 -16.00 2.94
N GLY A 202 -16.79 -16.99 2.93
CA GLY A 202 -16.83 -18.10 1.97
C GLY A 202 -16.55 -17.65 0.53
N GLU A 203 -15.89 -16.53 0.33
CA GLU A 203 -15.65 -15.92 -0.98
C GLU A 203 -14.22 -15.43 -1.09
N ALA A 204 -13.61 -15.58 -2.27
CA ALA A 204 -12.28 -15.05 -2.58
C ALA A 204 -12.36 -13.88 -3.56
N GLY A 205 -11.43 -12.94 -3.41
CA GLY A 205 -11.26 -11.82 -4.32
C GLY A 205 -9.95 -11.86 -5.07
N GLU A 206 -9.80 -10.95 -6.02
CA GLU A 206 -8.57 -10.73 -6.76
C GLU A 206 -8.08 -9.29 -6.57
N ALA A 207 -6.77 -9.09 -6.55
CA ALA A 207 -6.21 -7.75 -6.55
C ALA A 207 -6.45 -7.10 -7.91
N TYR A 208 -6.97 -5.87 -7.92
CA TYR A 208 -7.23 -5.13 -9.16
C TYR A 208 -7.10 -3.63 -8.96
N ILE A 209 -6.99 -2.92 -10.07
CA ILE A 209 -7.15 -1.48 -10.17
C ILE A 209 -8.11 -1.17 -11.32
N ALA A 210 -8.84 -0.08 -11.21
CA ALA A 210 -9.75 0.42 -12.23
C ALA A 210 -9.73 1.96 -12.25
N PRO A 211 -8.55 2.59 -12.47
CA PRO A 211 -8.44 4.04 -12.56
C PRO A 211 -9.03 4.56 -13.87
N ASP A 212 -9.28 5.86 -13.93
CA ASP A 212 -9.57 6.52 -15.21
C ASP A 212 -8.41 6.27 -16.19
N PRO A 213 -8.69 5.91 -17.44
CA PRO A 213 -7.65 5.65 -18.43
C PRO A 213 -6.94 6.95 -18.79
N VAL A 214 -5.62 6.91 -18.75
CA VAL A 214 -4.76 7.99 -19.22
C VAL A 214 -4.28 7.65 -20.63
N PRO A 215 -4.47 8.52 -21.63
CA PRO A 215 -3.85 8.37 -22.92
C PRO A 215 -2.33 8.40 -22.76
N ILE A 216 -1.63 7.36 -23.23
CA ILE A 216 -0.17 7.33 -23.18
C ILE A 216 0.43 7.67 -24.54
N GLU A 217 1.39 8.57 -24.51
CA GLU A 217 2.20 8.94 -25.66
C GLU A 217 3.45 8.06 -25.76
N GLY A 218 4.02 7.98 -26.97
CA GLY A 218 5.26 7.26 -27.24
C GLY A 218 5.04 5.81 -27.69
N ASP A 219 6.08 5.28 -28.31
CA ASP A 219 6.04 3.97 -28.96
C ASP A 219 6.31 2.82 -27.99
N SER A 220 5.75 1.67 -28.33
CA SER A 220 6.09 0.39 -27.68
C SER A 220 7.43 -0.16 -28.20
N PRO A 221 8.23 -0.81 -27.38
CA PRO A 221 7.97 -1.23 -26.02
C PRO A 221 8.12 -0.08 -25.00
N ARG A 222 7.23 -0.06 -24.00
CA ARG A 222 7.17 0.95 -22.93
C ARG A 222 7.52 0.37 -21.58
N VAL A 223 8.17 1.17 -20.74
CA VAL A 223 8.40 0.82 -19.34
C VAL A 223 7.93 1.94 -18.43
N ALA A 224 7.22 1.59 -17.34
CA ALA A 224 6.88 2.51 -16.28
C ALA A 224 7.87 2.36 -15.11
N VAL A 225 8.35 3.49 -14.59
CA VAL A 225 9.42 3.55 -13.58
C VAL A 225 8.97 4.41 -12.40
N SER A 226 9.06 3.88 -11.18
CA SER A 226 8.85 4.65 -9.96
C SER A 226 10.05 4.50 -9.02
N LEU A 227 10.76 5.62 -8.79
CA LEU A 227 11.92 5.71 -7.89
C LEU A 227 11.62 6.53 -6.65
N GLY A 228 10.35 6.84 -6.41
CA GLY A 228 9.86 7.49 -5.21
C GLY A 228 9.89 6.55 -4.02
N VAL A 229 10.35 7.06 -2.87
CA VAL A 229 10.44 6.33 -1.59
C VAL A 229 9.62 6.98 -0.48
N GLY A 230 8.85 8.03 -0.80
CA GLY A 230 7.97 8.72 0.14
C GLY A 230 8.71 9.35 1.33
N GLY A 231 9.93 9.86 1.10
CA GLY A 231 10.78 10.47 2.13
C GLY A 231 11.57 9.48 2.99
N ASN A 232 11.47 8.17 2.75
CA ASN A 232 12.28 7.17 3.44
C ASN A 232 13.53 6.81 2.63
N GLU A 233 14.61 7.57 2.82
CA GLU A 233 15.86 7.41 2.10
C GLU A 233 16.54 6.02 2.29
N SER A 234 16.19 5.28 3.36
CA SER A 234 16.73 3.93 3.56
C SER A 234 16.23 2.94 2.49
N LYS A 235 15.11 3.24 1.82
CA LYS A 235 14.56 2.44 0.71
C LYS A 235 15.27 2.62 -0.62
N ARG A 236 16.37 3.36 -0.67
CA ARG A 236 17.12 3.64 -1.89
C ARG A 236 18.46 2.91 -1.94
N VAL A 237 18.79 2.43 -3.11
CA VAL A 237 20.16 1.98 -3.43
C VAL A 237 20.98 3.21 -3.84
N GLN A 238 22.10 3.43 -3.19
CA GLN A 238 23.00 4.56 -3.42
C GLN A 238 23.92 4.32 -4.64
N GLY A 239 24.96 5.16 -4.83
CA GLY A 239 26.03 4.92 -5.81
C GLY A 239 25.64 5.10 -7.29
N GLY A 240 24.63 5.94 -7.58
CA GLY A 240 24.23 6.20 -8.98
C GLY A 240 23.38 5.08 -9.61
N PHE A 241 22.86 4.18 -8.77
CA PHE A 241 22.01 3.06 -9.18
C PHE A 241 20.82 3.51 -10.05
N GLU A 242 20.09 4.55 -9.62
CA GLU A 242 18.91 5.07 -10.32
C GLU A 242 19.25 5.53 -11.75
N ARG A 243 20.36 6.24 -11.92
CA ARG A 243 20.85 6.65 -13.24
C ARG A 243 21.15 5.45 -14.13
N GLN A 244 21.76 4.40 -13.58
CA GLN A 244 22.19 3.23 -14.32
C GLN A 244 21.00 2.37 -14.76
N ILE A 245 19.97 2.20 -13.91
CA ILE A 245 18.77 1.49 -14.32
C ILE A 245 17.96 2.27 -15.35
N ILE A 246 17.84 3.60 -15.24
CA ILE A 246 17.17 4.42 -16.27
C ILE A 246 17.91 4.30 -17.60
N ARG A 247 19.25 4.34 -17.60
CA ARG A 247 20.05 4.10 -18.81
C ARG A 247 19.75 2.73 -19.42
N ALA A 248 19.82 1.68 -18.62
CA ALA A 248 19.60 0.31 -19.09
C ALA A 248 18.19 0.10 -19.67
N LEU A 249 17.19 0.75 -19.05
CA LEU A 249 15.81 0.75 -19.55
C LEU A 249 15.68 1.56 -20.85
N GLY A 250 16.28 2.75 -20.91
CA GLY A 250 16.28 3.58 -22.12
C GLY A 250 17.01 2.95 -23.31
N GLU A 251 17.98 2.05 -23.09
CA GLU A 251 18.61 1.27 -24.14
C GLU A 251 17.70 0.17 -24.72
N ARG A 252 16.70 -0.28 -23.97
CA ARG A 252 15.84 -1.44 -24.32
C ARG A 252 14.39 -1.09 -24.65
N PHE A 253 13.91 0.05 -24.17
CA PHE A 253 12.54 0.50 -24.37
C PHE A 253 12.50 1.77 -25.22
N GLN A 254 11.49 1.88 -26.07
CA GLN A 254 11.29 3.08 -26.88
C GLN A 254 10.82 4.26 -26.03
N THR A 255 10.00 3.97 -25.01
CA THR A 255 9.50 4.99 -24.09
C THR A 255 9.68 4.56 -22.64
N VAL A 256 10.25 5.45 -21.84
CA VAL A 256 10.45 5.29 -20.39
C VAL A 256 9.61 6.31 -19.65
N TRP A 257 8.48 5.88 -19.12
CA TRP A 257 7.63 6.72 -18.27
C TRP A 257 8.15 6.74 -16.85
N ILE A 258 8.47 7.90 -16.32
CA ILE A 258 9.01 8.05 -14.96
C ILE A 258 8.06 8.89 -14.12
N ASP A 259 7.58 8.30 -13.01
CA ASP A 259 6.82 9.02 -11.99
C ASP A 259 7.76 9.98 -11.22
N ARG A 260 7.42 11.26 -11.18
CA ARG A 260 8.15 12.28 -10.41
C ARG A 260 7.76 12.30 -8.91
N GLY A 261 6.95 11.34 -8.48
CA GLY A 261 6.58 11.16 -7.09
C GLY A 261 5.76 12.32 -6.52
N ALA A 262 5.97 12.61 -5.24
CA ALA A 262 5.25 13.67 -4.53
C ALA A 262 5.74 15.11 -4.85
N GLY A 263 6.66 15.28 -5.80
CA GLY A 263 7.29 16.56 -6.08
C GLY A 263 8.52 16.83 -5.18
N GLY A 264 8.91 18.11 -5.08
CA GLY A 264 10.00 18.54 -4.22
C GLY A 264 11.36 17.89 -4.53
N GLU A 265 12.12 17.53 -3.50
CA GLU A 265 13.45 16.93 -3.64
C GLU A 265 13.45 15.59 -4.36
N GLU A 266 12.40 14.80 -4.18
CA GLU A 266 12.24 13.50 -4.86
C GLU A 266 12.14 13.70 -6.38
N ALA A 267 11.31 14.63 -6.84
CA ALA A 267 11.17 14.95 -8.25
C ALA A 267 12.47 15.47 -8.87
N LEU A 268 13.19 16.36 -8.15
CA LEU A 268 14.47 16.90 -8.60
C LEU A 268 15.51 15.78 -8.75
N ARG A 269 15.61 14.88 -7.79
CA ARG A 269 16.54 13.75 -7.79
C ARG A 269 16.27 12.81 -8.97
N VAL A 270 15.01 12.43 -9.17
CA VAL A 270 14.61 11.52 -10.25
C VAL A 270 14.86 12.16 -11.61
N THR A 271 14.58 13.45 -11.76
CA THR A 271 14.87 14.21 -12.97
C THR A 271 16.36 14.24 -13.27
N ALA A 272 17.19 14.57 -12.28
CA ALA A 272 18.65 14.58 -12.43
C ALA A 272 19.21 13.19 -12.81
N ALA A 273 18.67 12.12 -12.23
CA ALA A 273 19.06 10.75 -12.59
C ALA A 273 18.71 10.42 -14.07
N ALA A 274 17.53 10.87 -14.53
CA ALA A 274 17.09 10.69 -15.92
C ALA A 274 17.97 11.49 -16.91
N GLU A 275 18.27 12.74 -16.62
CA GLU A 275 19.17 13.58 -17.42
C GLU A 275 20.57 12.98 -17.52
N ALA A 276 21.13 12.54 -16.39
CA ALA A 276 22.43 11.93 -16.32
C ALA A 276 22.51 10.52 -16.93
N SER A 277 21.38 9.89 -17.24
CA SER A 277 21.33 8.56 -17.87
C SER A 277 21.81 8.53 -19.31
N GLY A 278 21.75 9.66 -20.03
CA GLY A 278 22.00 9.78 -21.45
C GLY A 278 20.83 9.33 -22.34
N CYS A 279 19.68 8.98 -21.75
CA CYS A 279 18.51 8.49 -22.50
C CYS A 279 17.30 9.44 -22.38
N ILE A 280 17.52 10.72 -22.08
CA ILE A 280 16.46 11.70 -21.81
C ILE A 280 15.46 11.85 -22.98
N GLY A 281 15.87 11.67 -24.21
CA GLY A 281 15.00 11.72 -25.40
C GLY A 281 13.90 10.65 -25.41
N ARG A 282 14.08 9.56 -24.69
CA ARG A 282 13.09 8.47 -24.53
C ARG A 282 12.27 8.60 -23.25
N VAL A 283 12.64 9.52 -22.36
CA VAL A 283 11.96 9.71 -21.07
C VAL A 283 10.72 10.58 -21.25
N ARG A 284 9.65 10.17 -20.58
CA ARG A 284 8.44 10.93 -20.37
C ARG A 284 8.19 11.00 -18.86
N PHE A 285 8.02 12.20 -18.35
CA PHE A 285 7.73 12.38 -16.93
C PHE A 285 6.23 12.40 -16.69
N TRP A 286 5.81 11.67 -15.66
CA TRP A 286 4.46 11.78 -15.15
C TRP A 286 4.40 12.77 -13.98
N GLU A 287 3.47 13.72 -14.09
CA GLU A 287 3.17 14.72 -13.07
C GLU A 287 1.65 14.77 -12.86
N GLY A 288 1.13 13.84 -12.08
CA GLY A 288 -0.30 13.73 -11.87
C GLY A 288 -0.65 12.86 -10.66
N SER A 289 -1.90 12.42 -10.61
CA SER A 289 -2.32 11.49 -9.57
C SER A 289 -1.62 10.14 -9.73
N PHE A 290 -1.45 9.43 -8.60
CA PHE A 290 -0.93 8.06 -8.66
C PHE A 290 -1.87 7.12 -9.44
N ALA A 291 -3.19 7.34 -9.38
CA ALA A 291 -4.15 6.57 -10.17
C ALA A 291 -3.90 6.71 -11.67
N GLY A 292 -3.56 7.91 -12.17
CA GLY A 292 -3.13 8.12 -13.54
C GLY A 292 -1.84 7.38 -13.86
N PHE A 293 -0.84 7.39 -12.96
CA PHE A 293 0.38 6.60 -13.15
C PHE A 293 0.11 5.09 -13.11
N ALA A 294 -0.82 4.62 -12.28
CA ALA A 294 -1.25 3.23 -12.28
C ALA A 294 -1.91 2.82 -13.61
N SER A 295 -2.65 3.74 -14.27
CA SER A 295 -3.13 3.53 -15.64
C SER A 295 -1.99 3.40 -16.65
N ILE A 296 -0.92 4.19 -16.52
CA ILE A 296 0.29 4.06 -17.37
C ILE A 296 0.98 2.72 -17.12
N ILE A 297 1.12 2.29 -15.86
CA ILE A 297 1.70 0.99 -15.50
C ILE A 297 0.93 -0.15 -16.19
N ALA A 298 -0.41 -0.14 -16.10
CA ALA A 298 -1.25 -1.17 -16.70
C ALA A 298 -1.13 -1.26 -18.24
N GLN A 299 -0.68 -0.18 -18.89
CA GLN A 299 -0.47 -0.09 -20.34
C GLN A 299 1.01 -0.27 -20.76
N SER A 300 1.90 -0.59 -19.81
CA SER A 300 3.33 -0.75 -20.05
C SER A 300 3.73 -2.23 -20.22
N ASP A 301 4.78 -2.48 -20.96
CA ASP A 301 5.34 -3.83 -21.17
C ASP A 301 6.19 -4.31 -19.98
N LEU A 302 6.61 -3.37 -19.10
CA LEU A 302 7.35 -3.63 -17.89
C LEU A 302 7.10 -2.50 -16.87
N TYR A 303 7.09 -2.83 -15.60
CA TYR A 303 7.27 -1.90 -14.49
C TYR A 303 8.61 -2.16 -13.80
N ALA A 304 9.31 -1.09 -13.41
CA ALA A 304 10.51 -1.17 -12.60
C ALA A 304 10.53 -0.10 -11.52
N GLY A 305 10.90 -0.45 -10.29
CA GLY A 305 10.95 0.54 -9.22
C GLY A 305 11.31 -0.01 -7.86
N TYR A 306 11.33 0.89 -6.87
CA TYR A 306 11.46 0.52 -5.47
C TYR A 306 10.16 -0.04 -4.90
N ASP A 307 10.25 -0.64 -3.70
CA ASP A 307 9.10 -1.04 -2.90
C ASP A 307 8.17 0.15 -2.64
N SER A 308 7.11 0.23 -3.43
CA SER A 308 6.14 1.32 -3.45
C SER A 308 4.77 0.85 -3.95
N ALA A 309 3.80 1.76 -4.03
CA ALA A 309 2.47 1.47 -4.57
C ALA A 309 2.52 0.95 -6.03
N GLY A 310 3.52 1.38 -6.81
CA GLY A 310 3.68 1.01 -8.22
C GLY A 310 3.86 -0.49 -8.44
N GLN A 311 4.64 -1.17 -7.60
CA GLN A 311 4.79 -2.63 -7.69
C GLN A 311 3.47 -3.39 -7.52
N HIS A 312 2.58 -2.88 -6.64
CA HIS A 312 1.29 -3.50 -6.41
C HIS A 312 0.31 -3.20 -7.55
N ALA A 313 0.39 -2.00 -8.16
CA ALA A 313 -0.36 -1.67 -9.35
C ALA A 313 0.05 -2.56 -10.54
N ALA A 314 1.34 -2.74 -10.75
CA ALA A 314 1.86 -3.65 -11.79
C ALA A 314 1.41 -5.10 -11.55
N ALA A 315 1.53 -5.60 -10.32
CA ALA A 315 1.09 -6.93 -9.97
C ALA A 315 -0.42 -7.14 -10.20
N ALA A 316 -1.24 -6.18 -9.77
CA ALA A 316 -2.69 -6.23 -9.93
C ALA A 316 -3.16 -6.13 -11.39
N SER A 317 -2.38 -5.46 -12.25
CA SER A 317 -2.65 -5.33 -13.70
C SER A 317 -2.08 -6.48 -14.52
N GLY A 318 -1.30 -7.39 -13.92
CA GLY A 318 -0.56 -8.41 -14.66
C GLY A 318 0.63 -7.89 -15.46
N THR A 319 1.03 -6.65 -15.26
CA THR A 319 2.23 -6.06 -15.90
C THR A 319 3.48 -6.73 -15.34
N PRO A 320 4.38 -7.26 -16.17
CA PRO A 320 5.68 -7.77 -15.72
C PRO A 320 6.39 -6.73 -14.86
N LEU A 321 7.01 -7.15 -13.76
CA LEU A 321 7.63 -6.18 -12.86
C LEU A 321 8.98 -6.60 -12.29
N ILE A 322 9.84 -5.60 -12.07
CA ILE A 322 11.08 -5.70 -11.30
C ILE A 322 10.96 -4.76 -10.10
N SER A 323 10.93 -5.31 -8.90
CA SER A 323 10.86 -4.55 -7.66
C SER A 323 12.14 -4.65 -6.87
N VAL A 324 12.67 -3.51 -6.43
CA VAL A 324 13.89 -3.41 -5.63
C VAL A 324 13.52 -3.07 -4.19
N PHE A 325 13.77 -4.00 -3.29
CA PHE A 325 13.60 -3.82 -1.86
C PHE A 325 14.94 -3.43 -1.24
N ALA A 326 15.08 -2.16 -0.88
CA ALA A 326 16.16 -1.64 -0.05
C ALA A 326 15.58 -1.11 1.27
N GLY A 327 16.31 -1.25 2.37
CA GLY A 327 15.88 -0.77 3.69
C GLY A 327 14.63 -1.45 4.26
N ALA A 328 14.34 -2.69 3.85
CA ALA A 328 13.30 -3.47 4.49
C ALA A 328 13.68 -3.76 5.95
N PRO A 329 12.80 -3.46 6.93
CA PRO A 329 13.14 -3.58 8.35
C PRO A 329 13.32 -5.01 8.83
N SER A 330 12.81 -6.01 8.11
CA SER A 330 12.93 -7.43 8.39
C SER A 330 12.55 -8.29 7.18
N ASP A 331 12.98 -9.55 7.17
CA ASP A 331 12.56 -10.55 6.17
C ASP A 331 11.04 -10.75 6.19
N ARG A 332 10.44 -10.66 7.37
CA ARG A 332 8.99 -10.76 7.53
C ARG A 332 8.27 -9.59 6.85
N PHE A 333 8.78 -8.37 6.94
CA PHE A 333 8.25 -7.22 6.22
C PHE A 333 8.33 -7.46 4.70
N LEU A 334 9.48 -7.90 4.21
CA LEU A 334 9.68 -8.20 2.79
C LEU A 334 8.67 -9.26 2.33
N LEU A 335 8.56 -10.38 3.04
CA LEU A 335 7.59 -11.44 2.71
C LEU A 335 6.15 -10.91 2.68
N ARG A 336 5.74 -10.13 3.69
CA ARG A 336 4.39 -9.55 3.80
C ARG A 336 4.07 -8.63 2.61
N TRP A 337 5.00 -7.78 2.22
CA TRP A 337 4.80 -6.76 1.20
C TRP A 337 5.25 -7.17 -0.20
N SER A 338 5.88 -8.32 -0.39
CA SER A 338 6.21 -8.82 -1.73
C SER A 338 4.98 -8.80 -2.64
N PRO A 339 5.08 -8.22 -3.85
CA PRO A 339 3.95 -8.17 -4.78
C PRO A 339 3.52 -9.58 -5.20
N GLN A 340 2.24 -9.77 -5.48
CA GLN A 340 1.66 -10.99 -6.06
C GLN A 340 0.62 -10.62 -7.10
N GLY A 341 0.65 -11.31 -8.23
CA GLY A 341 -0.23 -11.08 -9.35
C GLY A 341 0.00 -12.09 -10.48
N PRO A 342 -0.78 -12.04 -11.56
CA PRO A 342 -0.70 -13.02 -12.65
C PRO A 342 0.52 -12.85 -13.58
N GLY A 343 1.14 -11.65 -13.59
CA GLY A 343 2.31 -11.36 -14.43
C GLY A 343 3.63 -11.85 -13.83
N PRO A 344 4.71 -11.89 -14.63
CA PRO A 344 6.05 -12.20 -14.15
C PRO A 344 6.54 -11.18 -13.10
N ILE A 345 7.04 -11.66 -11.97
CA ILE A 345 7.54 -10.85 -10.87
C ILE A 345 8.99 -11.18 -10.57
N ARG A 346 9.87 -10.18 -10.59
CA ARG A 346 11.24 -10.27 -10.09
C ARG A 346 11.42 -9.33 -8.90
N ILE A 347 11.85 -9.89 -7.78
CA ILE A 347 12.22 -9.13 -6.58
C ILE A 347 13.74 -9.15 -6.45
N ILE A 348 14.31 -8.00 -6.14
CA ILE A 348 15.73 -7.80 -5.83
C ILE A 348 15.82 -7.33 -4.39
N GLU A 349 16.42 -8.16 -3.56
CA GLU A 349 16.60 -7.89 -2.12
C GLU A 349 17.93 -7.15 -1.91
N ALA A 350 17.88 -5.82 -2.05
CA ALA A 350 19.06 -4.97 -2.03
C ALA A 350 19.62 -4.67 -0.62
N ASN A 351 18.94 -5.10 0.46
CA ASN A 351 19.36 -4.82 1.83
C ASN A 351 20.79 -5.24 2.16
N SER A 352 21.23 -6.38 1.60
CA SER A 352 22.54 -6.97 1.84
C SER A 352 23.48 -6.87 0.64
N LEU A 353 23.09 -6.17 -0.42
CA LEU A 353 23.86 -6.07 -1.65
C LEU A 353 24.54 -4.71 -1.78
N SER A 354 25.70 -4.70 -2.46
CA SER A 354 26.26 -3.46 -2.97
C SER A 354 25.40 -2.88 -4.11
N ALA A 355 25.61 -1.61 -4.46
CA ALA A 355 24.93 -0.99 -5.58
C ALA A 355 25.21 -1.72 -6.91
N GLU A 356 26.45 -2.18 -7.10
CA GLU A 356 26.90 -2.93 -8.27
C GLU A 356 26.20 -4.29 -8.36
N ALA A 357 26.14 -5.04 -7.26
CA ALA A 357 25.46 -6.34 -7.23
C ALA A 357 23.93 -6.20 -7.41
N SER A 358 23.35 -5.14 -6.86
CA SER A 358 21.93 -4.83 -7.08
C SER A 358 21.64 -4.51 -8.54
N LEU A 359 22.54 -3.76 -9.19
CA LEU A 359 22.44 -3.45 -10.62
C LEU A 359 22.60 -4.70 -11.48
N GLU A 360 23.56 -5.57 -11.18
CA GLU A 360 23.77 -6.84 -11.90
C GLU A 360 22.51 -7.70 -11.84
N GLN A 361 21.92 -7.85 -10.65
CA GLN A 361 20.64 -8.57 -10.50
C GLN A 361 19.50 -7.91 -11.29
N PHE A 362 19.46 -6.58 -11.33
CA PHE A 362 18.47 -5.85 -12.12
C PHE A 362 18.63 -6.14 -13.62
N LEU A 363 19.84 -6.02 -14.14
CA LEU A 363 20.15 -6.22 -15.56
C LEU A 363 19.93 -7.67 -16.02
N SER A 364 20.10 -8.64 -15.13
CA SER A 364 19.86 -10.07 -15.40
C SER A 364 18.39 -10.49 -15.29
N ALA A 365 17.49 -9.56 -14.90
CA ALA A 365 16.07 -9.90 -14.77
C ALA A 365 15.47 -10.35 -16.12
N PRO A 366 14.59 -11.37 -16.14
CA PRO A 366 14.05 -11.95 -17.38
C PRO A 366 13.40 -10.95 -18.33
N GLY A 367 12.76 -9.90 -17.79
CA GLY A 367 12.16 -8.81 -18.58
C GLY A 367 13.18 -7.93 -19.33
N LEU A 368 14.47 -8.00 -18.97
CA LEU A 368 15.55 -7.22 -19.54
C LEU A 368 16.57 -8.08 -20.29
N ALA A 369 16.93 -9.26 -19.76
CA ALA A 369 18.03 -10.08 -20.26
C ALA A 369 17.87 -10.53 -21.72
N HIS A 370 16.63 -10.74 -22.18
CA HIS A 370 16.32 -11.22 -23.53
C HIS A 370 15.78 -10.13 -24.47
N ARG A 371 15.79 -8.88 -24.04
CA ARG A 371 15.30 -7.79 -24.89
C ARG A 371 16.46 -7.12 -25.61
N PRO A 372 16.52 -7.18 -26.97
CA PRO A 372 17.55 -6.51 -27.73
C PRO A 372 17.45 -4.98 -27.52
N PRO A 373 18.55 -4.24 -27.75
CA PRO A 373 18.51 -2.80 -27.68
C PRO A 373 17.47 -2.25 -28.67
N ALA A 374 16.73 -1.24 -28.22
CA ALA A 374 15.73 -0.59 -29.05
C ALA A 374 16.43 0.15 -30.21
N PRO A 375 15.88 0.12 -31.43
CA PRO A 375 16.48 0.79 -32.57
C PRO A 375 16.69 2.28 -32.29
N ILE A 376 17.85 2.79 -32.67
CA ILE A 376 18.17 4.23 -32.62
C ILE A 376 17.40 4.86 -33.80
N GLN A 377 16.47 5.76 -33.50
CA GLN A 377 15.79 6.61 -34.48
C GLN A 377 16.63 7.83 -34.76
#